data_e61bae400b026dd132a600cae07ec093
#
_entry.id   e61bae400b026dd132a600cae07ec093
#
_cell.length_a   1.000
_cell.length_b   1.000
_cell.length_c   1.000
_cell.angle_alpha   90.00
_cell.angle_beta   90.00
_cell.angle_gamma   90.00
#
_symmetry.space_group_name_H-M   'P 1'
#
loop_
_entity.id
_entity.type
_entity.pdbx_description
1 polymer ?
#
loop_
_entity_poly.entity_id
_entity_poly.type
_entity_poly.pdbx_seq_one_letter_code
_entity_poly.pdbx_strand_id
1 'polypeptide(L)'
;MPNELTRRNMIASGLAYALGAAAPLLSQTKRDWTGKDPIGYPDPDIVILDPKRFKYRVNNSVIERVFVGCRWAEGPAWDGNGQCLVWSDIPNNRQLRRAEEDGHVGVFRSNSNYSNGNTYDYEGRQLVCEHDTRRVVRYEPDGSVTVLADKWQGKLLNAPNDIVVHPDGGIWFTDPGYGILVAYEGHLDKPQIKEAVYRIDPKTGKMDMVTDELHKPNGICFSPDYKKVYICDTGATHEPDLPKTVRVYDTDGKKLTNSKLFINTEIKGKGAGLADGIRADVDGNIWAGCGWVGPGYDGVHVFAPNGDLIGMILLPETCANLCFGGRHKQPVAM
;
A
#
# COMPACT_ATOMS: atom_id res chain seq x y z
N MET A 1 2.27 -45.43 -21.92
CA MET A 1 1.64 -45.61 -20.61
C MET A 1 2.11 -44.46 -19.75
N PRO A 2 1.24 -43.59 -19.25
CA PRO A 2 1.64 -42.49 -18.39
C PRO A 2 1.93 -43.01 -16.98
N ASN A 3 3.05 -42.60 -16.39
CA ASN A 3 3.45 -42.91 -15.03
C ASN A 3 2.46 -42.30 -14.04
N GLU A 4 1.75 -43.11 -13.29
CA GLU A 4 0.96 -42.69 -12.14
C GLU A 4 1.87 -42.14 -11.04
N LEU A 5 1.74 -40.84 -10.75
CA LEU A 5 2.34 -40.21 -9.57
C LEU A 5 1.56 -40.66 -8.34
N THR A 6 2.16 -41.54 -7.55
CA THR A 6 1.56 -42.01 -6.30
C THR A 6 1.67 -40.94 -5.20
N ARG A 7 0.72 -40.91 -4.23
CA ARG A 7 0.73 -40.02 -3.05
C ARG A 7 2.07 -40.00 -2.28
N ARG A 8 2.82 -41.10 -2.32
CA ARG A 8 4.17 -41.20 -1.71
C ARG A 8 5.20 -40.30 -2.40
N ASN A 9 5.11 -40.11 -3.72
CA ASN A 9 6.06 -39.25 -4.45
C ASN A 9 5.79 -37.76 -4.22
N MET A 10 4.54 -37.38 -3.91
CA MET A 10 4.23 -35.99 -3.53
C MET A 10 4.76 -35.62 -2.13
N ILE A 11 4.82 -36.57 -1.20
CA ILE A 11 5.37 -36.34 0.15
C ILE A 11 6.90 -36.25 0.12
N ALA A 12 7.57 -37.04 -0.75
CA ALA A 12 9.01 -37.00 -0.91
C ALA A 12 9.53 -35.67 -1.51
N SER A 13 8.74 -35.04 -2.38
CA SER A 13 9.09 -33.74 -2.98
C SER A 13 8.99 -32.57 -2.00
N GLY A 14 8.22 -32.72 -0.91
CA GLY A 14 8.04 -31.67 0.11
C GLY A 14 9.17 -31.60 1.17
N LEU A 15 10.02 -32.62 1.26
CA LEU A 15 11.08 -32.71 2.29
C LEU A 15 12.48 -32.27 1.83
N ALA A 16 12.68 -32.01 0.54
CA ALA A 16 13.97 -31.65 -0.02
C ALA A 16 14.32 -30.13 0.06
N TYR A 17 13.45 -29.29 0.63
CA TYR A 17 13.66 -27.83 0.72
C TYR A 17 14.22 -27.34 2.06
N ALA A 18 14.81 -28.21 2.86
CA ALA A 18 15.31 -27.85 4.21
C ALA A 18 16.84 -27.63 4.28
N LEU A 19 17.55 -27.40 3.17
CA LEU A 19 18.97 -27.07 3.20
C LEU A 19 19.22 -25.77 2.45
N GLY A 20 19.68 -24.77 3.18
CA GLY A 20 19.97 -23.41 2.79
C GLY A 20 20.87 -23.25 1.58
N ALA A 21 20.28 -23.18 0.41
CA ALA A 21 20.77 -22.48 -0.74
C ALA A 21 19.71 -21.42 -1.07
N ALA A 22 20.12 -20.17 -1.30
CA ALA A 22 19.23 -19.17 -1.87
C ALA A 22 18.61 -19.77 -3.14
N ALA A 23 17.35 -20.19 -3.06
CA ALA A 23 16.64 -20.66 -4.23
C ALA A 23 16.70 -19.53 -5.28
N PRO A 24 17.00 -19.82 -6.55
CA PRO A 24 16.88 -18.81 -7.57
C PRO A 24 15.47 -18.26 -7.48
N LEU A 25 15.34 -16.91 -7.39
CA LEU A 25 14.06 -16.23 -7.46
C LEU A 25 13.37 -16.75 -8.73
N LEU A 26 12.34 -17.55 -8.53
CA LEU A 26 11.61 -18.18 -9.63
C LEU A 26 11.07 -17.07 -10.53
N SER A 27 11.26 -17.21 -11.83
CA SER A 27 10.57 -16.41 -12.83
C SER A 27 9.08 -16.52 -12.53
N GLN A 28 8.39 -15.38 -12.47
CA GLN A 28 6.94 -15.34 -12.34
C GLN A 28 6.32 -16.25 -13.40
N THR A 29 5.51 -17.21 -12.97
CA THR A 29 4.78 -18.08 -13.89
C THR A 29 3.79 -17.24 -14.68
N LYS A 30 3.66 -17.51 -15.99
CA LYS A 30 2.63 -16.85 -16.81
C LYS A 30 1.27 -17.34 -16.33
N ARG A 31 0.65 -16.59 -15.43
CA ARG A 31 -0.63 -16.95 -14.81
C ARG A 31 -1.77 -16.77 -15.78
N ASP A 32 -2.61 -17.78 -15.92
CA ASP A 32 -3.90 -17.65 -16.62
C ASP A 32 -4.97 -17.06 -15.69
N TRP A 33 -5.27 -15.79 -15.91
CA TRP A 33 -6.32 -15.09 -15.16
C TRP A 33 -7.74 -15.37 -15.67
N THR A 34 -7.91 -16.20 -16.71
CA THR A 34 -9.24 -16.59 -17.22
C THR A 34 -9.84 -17.76 -16.45
N GLY A 35 -9.03 -18.44 -15.64
CA GLY A 35 -9.43 -19.63 -14.88
C GLY A 35 -9.53 -20.91 -15.70
N LYS A 36 -9.07 -20.91 -16.97
CA LYS A 36 -9.04 -22.13 -17.80
C LYS A 36 -7.98 -23.11 -17.33
N ASP A 37 -6.81 -22.58 -16.96
CA ASP A 37 -5.71 -23.36 -16.42
C ASP A 37 -5.65 -23.12 -14.91
N PRO A 38 -6.11 -24.07 -14.07
CA PRO A 38 -6.12 -23.90 -12.63
C PRO A 38 -4.70 -23.77 -12.08
N ILE A 39 -4.51 -22.84 -11.15
CA ILE A 39 -3.24 -22.68 -10.45
C ILE A 39 -3.08 -23.81 -9.45
N GLY A 40 -1.90 -24.42 -9.45
CA GLY A 40 -1.57 -25.45 -8.47
C GLY A 40 -1.43 -24.88 -7.07
N TYR A 41 -1.72 -25.69 -6.05
CA TYR A 41 -1.48 -25.35 -4.65
C TYR A 41 -0.18 -25.99 -4.15
N PRO A 42 0.60 -25.30 -3.32
CA PRO A 42 0.47 -23.89 -2.90
C PRO A 42 0.78 -22.94 -4.08
N ASP A 43 0.15 -21.77 -4.04
CA ASP A 43 0.34 -20.76 -5.08
C ASP A 43 1.83 -20.40 -5.25
N PRO A 44 2.41 -20.57 -6.45
CA PRO A 44 3.84 -20.37 -6.69
C PRO A 44 4.28 -18.91 -6.59
N ASP A 45 3.35 -17.95 -6.79
CA ASP A 45 3.64 -16.53 -6.70
C ASP A 45 3.58 -16.00 -5.25
N ILE A 46 3.17 -16.83 -4.28
CA ILE A 46 3.32 -16.54 -2.85
C ILE A 46 4.64 -17.14 -2.37
N VAL A 47 5.71 -16.36 -2.39
CA VAL A 47 7.08 -16.77 -2.08
C VAL A 47 7.35 -16.62 -0.60
N ILE A 48 7.69 -17.71 0.08
CA ILE A 48 8.10 -17.70 1.50
C ILE A 48 9.63 -17.73 1.54
N LEU A 49 10.24 -16.68 2.09
CA LEU A 49 11.68 -16.58 2.27
C LEU A 49 12.11 -16.99 3.68
N ASP A 50 11.29 -16.69 4.68
CA ASP A 50 11.48 -17.14 6.07
C ASP A 50 10.18 -17.80 6.60
N PRO A 51 10.10 -19.13 6.60
CA PRO A 51 8.88 -19.84 7.01
C PRO A 51 8.60 -19.76 8.52
N LYS A 52 9.55 -19.30 9.33
CA LYS A 52 9.33 -19.12 10.77
C LYS A 52 8.61 -17.81 11.07
N ARG A 53 8.86 -16.78 10.27
CA ARG A 53 8.31 -15.42 10.43
C ARG A 53 7.13 -15.14 9.51
N PHE A 54 7.18 -15.62 8.25
CA PHE A 54 6.08 -15.47 7.29
C PHE A 54 5.07 -16.61 7.46
N LYS A 55 4.01 -16.39 8.26
CA LYS A 55 3.03 -17.42 8.70
C LYS A 55 1.70 -17.35 7.94
N TYR A 56 1.54 -16.38 7.04
CA TYR A 56 0.22 -15.98 6.52
C TYR A 56 -0.22 -16.76 5.27
N ARG A 57 0.63 -17.62 4.72
CA ARG A 57 0.22 -18.47 3.62
C ARG A 57 -0.54 -19.69 4.12
N VAL A 58 -1.81 -19.76 3.80
CA VAL A 58 -2.56 -21.01 3.87
C VAL A 58 -2.28 -21.82 2.60
N ASN A 59 -2.02 -23.13 2.72
CA ASN A 59 -1.56 -23.95 1.59
C ASN A 59 -2.53 -23.99 0.40
N ASN A 60 -3.81 -23.71 0.61
CA ASN A 60 -4.86 -23.64 -0.39
C ASN A 60 -5.28 -22.20 -0.73
N SER A 61 -4.54 -21.18 -0.30
CA SER A 61 -4.75 -19.81 -0.73
C SER A 61 -4.17 -19.57 -2.11
N VAL A 62 -4.84 -18.75 -2.89
CA VAL A 62 -4.47 -18.36 -4.25
C VAL A 62 -4.62 -16.84 -4.38
N ILE A 63 -3.80 -16.25 -5.26
CA ILE A 63 -3.97 -14.85 -5.65
C ILE A 63 -5.12 -14.78 -6.66
N GLU A 64 -6.13 -13.96 -6.36
CA GLU A 64 -7.29 -13.76 -7.22
C GLU A 64 -7.30 -12.33 -7.76
N ARG A 65 -7.53 -12.19 -9.07
CA ARG A 65 -7.79 -10.90 -9.67
C ARG A 65 -9.30 -10.63 -9.64
N VAL A 66 -9.73 -9.78 -8.72
CA VAL A 66 -11.14 -9.53 -8.46
C VAL A 66 -11.74 -8.41 -9.33
N PHE A 67 -10.92 -7.59 -9.98
CA PHE A 67 -11.38 -6.53 -10.86
C PHE A 67 -10.33 -6.16 -11.91
N VAL A 68 -10.80 -5.63 -13.04
CA VAL A 68 -10.01 -5.01 -14.12
C VAL A 68 -10.74 -3.75 -14.61
N GLY A 69 -10.01 -2.79 -15.18
CA GLY A 69 -10.60 -1.58 -15.77
C GLY A 69 -10.29 -0.30 -15.04
N CYS A 70 -9.37 -0.33 -14.06
CA CYS A 70 -8.71 0.88 -13.58
C CYS A 70 -7.59 1.29 -14.54
N ARG A 71 -7.29 2.58 -14.56
CA ARG A 71 -6.08 3.10 -15.20
C ARG A 71 -4.93 3.17 -14.23
N TRP A 72 -5.23 3.52 -12.96
CA TRP A 72 -4.30 3.53 -11.85
C TRP A 72 -5.08 3.36 -10.55
N ALA A 73 -5.09 2.14 -10.02
CA ALA A 73 -5.77 1.83 -8.77
C ALA A 73 -4.88 2.23 -7.59
N GLU A 74 -5.45 2.97 -6.63
CA GLU A 74 -4.73 3.52 -5.49
C GLU A 74 -5.59 3.64 -4.23
N GLY A 75 -4.91 3.86 -3.09
CA GLY A 75 -5.54 4.19 -1.82
C GLY A 75 -6.61 3.20 -1.36
N PRO A 76 -6.36 1.89 -1.37
CA PRO A 76 -7.36 0.93 -0.91
C PRO A 76 -7.61 1.08 0.58
N ALA A 77 -8.88 1.07 0.98
CA ALA A 77 -9.32 1.12 2.37
C ALA A 77 -10.52 0.20 2.61
N TRP A 78 -10.49 -0.51 3.73
CA TRP A 78 -11.61 -1.34 4.15
C TRP A 78 -12.59 -0.53 4.98
N ASP A 79 -13.84 -0.46 4.51
CA ASP A 79 -14.97 0.07 5.27
C ASP A 79 -15.55 -1.03 6.16
N GLY A 80 -15.22 -0.97 7.45
CA GLY A 80 -15.72 -1.94 8.43
C GLY A 80 -17.22 -1.86 8.68
N ASN A 81 -17.84 -0.69 8.50
CA ASN A 81 -19.29 -0.50 8.66
C ASN A 81 -20.02 -0.95 7.40
N GLY A 82 -19.57 -0.52 6.25
CA GLY A 82 -20.16 -0.87 4.96
C GLY A 82 -19.79 -2.27 4.45
N GLN A 83 -18.88 -2.99 5.15
CA GLN A 83 -18.35 -4.29 4.74
C GLN A 83 -17.96 -4.31 3.26
N CYS A 84 -17.15 -3.34 2.87
CA CYS A 84 -16.68 -3.22 1.50
C CYS A 84 -15.26 -2.68 1.42
N LEU A 85 -14.59 -3.02 0.34
CA LEU A 85 -13.33 -2.41 -0.08
C LEU A 85 -13.66 -1.17 -0.90
N VAL A 86 -13.01 -0.04 -0.59
CA VAL A 86 -13.06 1.19 -1.38
C VAL A 86 -11.66 1.51 -1.89
N TRP A 87 -11.54 2.01 -3.12
CA TRP A 87 -10.28 2.47 -3.69
C TRP A 87 -10.49 3.58 -4.72
N SER A 88 -9.42 4.28 -5.02
CA SER A 88 -9.38 5.32 -6.04
C SER A 88 -8.90 4.76 -7.37
N ASP A 89 -9.51 5.19 -8.46
CA ASP A 89 -9.02 5.05 -9.83
C ASP A 89 -8.71 6.46 -10.32
N ILE A 90 -7.46 6.90 -10.04
CA ILE A 90 -7.06 8.31 -10.08
C ILE A 90 -7.33 8.94 -11.45
N PRO A 91 -6.78 8.41 -12.58
CA PRO A 91 -6.94 9.06 -13.88
C PRO A 91 -8.37 9.04 -14.41
N ASN A 92 -9.21 8.11 -13.93
CA ASN A 92 -10.63 8.09 -14.25
C ASN A 92 -11.45 8.99 -13.33
N ASN A 93 -10.82 9.69 -12.39
CA ASN A 93 -11.44 10.63 -11.45
C ASN A 93 -12.66 10.03 -10.72
N ARG A 94 -12.50 8.80 -10.20
CA ARG A 94 -13.56 8.07 -9.52
C ARG A 94 -13.04 7.23 -8.35
N GLN A 95 -13.93 6.92 -7.43
CA GLN A 95 -13.74 5.86 -6.45
C GLN A 95 -14.63 4.67 -6.81
N LEU A 96 -14.10 3.48 -6.59
CA LEU A 96 -14.80 2.23 -6.74
C LEU A 96 -15.00 1.58 -5.37
N ARG A 97 -16.01 0.71 -5.27
CA ARG A 97 -16.18 -0.17 -4.11
C ARG A 97 -16.50 -1.59 -4.54
N ARG A 98 -16.01 -2.55 -3.76
CA ARG A 98 -16.36 -3.97 -3.88
C ARG A 98 -17.07 -4.40 -2.61
N ALA A 99 -18.32 -4.86 -2.73
CA ALA A 99 -19.06 -5.41 -1.62
C ALA A 99 -18.50 -6.77 -1.21
N GLU A 100 -18.40 -7.04 0.09
CA GLU A 100 -17.94 -8.33 0.62
C GLU A 100 -18.96 -9.43 0.40
N GLU A 101 -20.24 -9.10 0.41
CA GLU A 101 -21.34 -10.06 0.37
C GLU A 101 -21.39 -10.84 -0.93
N ASP A 102 -21.30 -10.15 -2.07
CA ASP A 102 -21.49 -10.73 -3.40
C ASP A 102 -20.31 -10.49 -4.35
N GLY A 103 -19.30 -9.75 -3.90
CA GLY A 103 -18.12 -9.38 -4.69
C GLY A 103 -18.39 -8.36 -5.79
N HIS A 104 -19.60 -7.77 -5.83
CA HIS A 104 -19.93 -6.76 -6.84
C HIS A 104 -19.06 -5.53 -6.74
N VAL A 105 -18.51 -5.11 -7.89
CA VAL A 105 -17.73 -3.88 -8.01
C VAL A 105 -18.56 -2.83 -8.76
N GLY A 106 -18.68 -1.67 -8.15
CA GLY A 106 -19.40 -0.53 -8.73
C GLY A 106 -18.70 0.79 -8.46
N VAL A 107 -19.10 1.83 -9.19
CA VAL A 107 -18.66 3.20 -8.92
C VAL A 107 -19.26 3.65 -7.60
N PHE A 108 -18.38 3.97 -6.64
CA PHE A 108 -18.77 4.50 -5.34
C PHE A 108 -18.97 6.03 -5.38
N ARG A 109 -18.04 6.71 -6.08
CA ARG A 109 -18.08 8.15 -6.24
C ARG A 109 -17.50 8.56 -7.60
N SER A 110 -18.24 9.37 -8.36
CA SER A 110 -17.78 10.04 -9.57
C SER A 110 -17.26 11.43 -9.22
N ASN A 111 -16.31 11.94 -10.02
CA ASN A 111 -15.67 13.23 -9.79
C ASN A 111 -15.07 13.29 -8.36
N SER A 112 -14.18 12.34 -8.09
CA SER A 112 -13.53 12.21 -6.79
C SER A 112 -12.40 13.23 -6.56
N ASN A 113 -12.28 14.26 -7.40
CA ASN A 113 -11.20 15.24 -7.41
C ASN A 113 -9.81 14.58 -7.52
N TYR A 114 -9.71 13.55 -8.36
CA TYR A 114 -8.51 12.74 -8.52
C TYR A 114 -8.00 12.24 -7.16
N SER A 115 -8.93 11.64 -6.38
CA SER A 115 -8.59 11.10 -5.07
C SER A 115 -7.50 10.04 -5.17
N ASN A 116 -6.60 9.99 -4.16
CA ASN A 116 -5.59 8.97 -4.01
C ASN A 116 -5.84 8.17 -2.72
N GLY A 117 -5.11 8.43 -1.64
CA GLY A 117 -5.20 7.71 -0.39
C GLY A 117 -6.56 7.82 0.29
N ASN A 118 -7.04 6.70 0.80
CA ASN A 118 -8.26 6.61 1.59
C ASN A 118 -7.98 5.91 2.91
N THR A 119 -8.71 6.28 3.94
CA THR A 119 -8.79 5.55 5.20
C THR A 119 -10.12 5.84 5.88
N TYR A 120 -10.39 5.18 6.99
CA TYR A 120 -11.56 5.46 7.83
C TYR A 120 -11.10 5.89 9.22
N ASP A 121 -11.77 6.87 9.79
CA ASP A 121 -11.54 7.22 11.19
C ASP A 121 -12.27 6.24 12.14
N TYR A 122 -12.04 6.41 13.43
CA TYR A 122 -12.63 5.53 14.44
C TYR A 122 -14.15 5.70 14.63
N GLU A 123 -14.73 6.71 13.97
CA GLU A 123 -16.19 6.92 13.88
C GLU A 123 -16.77 6.34 12.58
N GLY A 124 -15.92 5.73 11.74
CA GLY A 124 -16.32 5.10 10.47
C GLY A 124 -16.52 6.09 9.32
N ARG A 125 -16.01 7.33 9.44
CA ARG A 125 -16.09 8.32 8.37
C ARG A 125 -14.89 8.19 7.45
N GLN A 126 -15.13 8.27 6.14
CA GLN A 126 -14.06 8.18 5.14
C GLN A 126 -13.23 9.46 5.11
N LEU A 127 -11.91 9.30 5.18
CA LEU A 127 -10.91 10.35 4.98
C LEU A 127 -10.24 10.13 3.63
N VAL A 128 -10.02 11.19 2.86
CA VAL A 128 -9.55 11.11 1.49
C VAL A 128 -8.52 12.20 1.19
N CYS A 129 -7.43 11.82 0.53
CA CYS A 129 -6.50 12.72 -0.11
C CYS A 129 -6.99 13.03 -1.53
N GLU A 130 -7.19 14.30 -1.87
CA GLU A 130 -7.63 14.75 -3.19
C GLU A 130 -6.50 15.51 -3.88
N HIS A 131 -6.06 15.03 -5.04
CA HIS A 131 -4.97 15.62 -5.80
C HIS A 131 -5.37 16.96 -6.44
N ASP A 132 -6.49 16.97 -7.14
CA ASP A 132 -6.90 18.13 -7.94
C ASP A 132 -7.24 19.36 -7.10
N THR A 133 -7.93 19.14 -6.01
CA THR A 133 -8.28 20.20 -5.05
C THR A 133 -7.20 20.45 -4.00
N ARG A 134 -6.11 19.66 -4.03
CA ARG A 134 -4.91 19.81 -3.18
C ARG A 134 -5.26 19.85 -1.71
N ARG A 135 -6.11 18.89 -1.25
CA ARG A 135 -6.66 18.91 0.11
C ARG A 135 -6.89 17.51 0.69
N VAL A 136 -7.05 17.47 1.99
CA VAL A 136 -7.54 16.32 2.75
C VAL A 136 -8.96 16.60 3.18
N VAL A 137 -9.87 15.67 2.93
CA VAL A 137 -11.30 15.80 3.26
C VAL A 137 -11.81 14.65 4.08
N ARG A 138 -12.93 14.88 4.76
CA ARG A 138 -13.74 13.86 5.43
C ARG A 138 -15.14 13.87 4.85
N TYR A 139 -15.62 12.70 4.46
CA TYR A 139 -17.01 12.52 4.06
C TYR A 139 -17.86 12.21 5.29
N GLU A 140 -18.88 13.03 5.51
CA GLU A 140 -19.78 12.92 6.65
C GLU A 140 -20.95 11.96 6.35
N PRO A 141 -21.61 11.38 7.38
CA PRO A 141 -22.74 10.46 7.19
C PRO A 141 -23.93 11.05 6.45
N ASP A 142 -24.10 12.37 6.49
CA ASP A 142 -25.17 13.09 5.77
C ASP A 142 -24.83 13.38 4.30
N GLY A 143 -23.65 12.92 3.84
CA GLY A 143 -23.15 13.14 2.49
C GLY A 143 -22.42 14.47 2.27
N SER A 144 -22.33 15.32 3.29
CA SER A 144 -21.52 16.54 3.22
C SER A 144 -20.02 16.24 3.25
N VAL A 145 -19.20 17.21 2.85
CA VAL A 145 -17.74 17.08 2.82
C VAL A 145 -17.13 18.16 3.70
N THR A 146 -16.35 17.73 4.70
CA THR A 146 -15.57 18.62 5.55
C THR A 146 -14.15 18.67 5.04
N VAL A 147 -13.66 19.88 4.67
CA VAL A 147 -12.24 20.11 4.36
C VAL A 147 -11.45 20.14 5.66
N LEU A 148 -10.51 19.21 5.81
CA LEU A 148 -9.67 19.10 7.00
C LEU A 148 -8.37 19.88 6.86
N ALA A 149 -7.79 19.90 5.66
CA ALA A 149 -6.59 20.67 5.33
C ALA A 149 -6.55 20.97 3.82
N ASP A 150 -6.20 22.20 3.45
CA ASP A 150 -5.94 22.61 2.07
C ASP A 150 -4.71 23.52 1.94
N LYS A 151 -4.19 24.03 3.07
CA LYS A 151 -3.07 24.98 3.11
C LYS A 151 -2.16 24.74 4.29
N TRP A 152 -0.87 24.98 4.07
CA TRP A 152 0.14 25.13 5.10
C TRP A 152 0.72 26.53 5.09
N GLN A 153 0.63 27.25 6.21
CA GLN A 153 1.11 28.66 6.34
C GLN A 153 0.59 29.58 5.24
N GLY A 154 -0.68 29.42 4.86
CA GLY A 154 -1.35 30.24 3.83
C GLY A 154 -1.09 29.83 2.38
N LYS A 155 -0.22 28.86 2.13
CA LYS A 155 0.08 28.31 0.79
C LYS A 155 -0.66 27.00 0.59
N LEU A 156 -1.07 26.71 -0.65
CA LEU A 156 -1.72 25.43 -0.97
C LEU A 156 -0.80 24.22 -0.66
N LEU A 157 -1.38 23.14 -0.19
CA LEU A 157 -0.71 21.84 -0.15
C LEU A 157 -0.24 21.44 -1.55
N ASN A 158 0.70 20.51 -1.68
CA ASN A 158 1.14 20.06 -3.00
C ASN A 158 0.08 19.20 -3.68
N ALA A 159 -0.04 17.96 -3.30
CA ALA A 159 -1.12 17.02 -3.62
C ALA A 159 -1.04 15.87 -2.62
N PRO A 160 -1.86 15.88 -1.57
CA PRO A 160 -1.85 14.83 -0.55
C PRO A 160 -2.02 13.44 -1.15
N ASN A 161 -1.23 12.46 -0.63
CA ASN A 161 -1.10 11.14 -1.24
C ASN A 161 -1.67 10.03 -0.35
N ASP A 162 -0.99 9.59 0.70
CA ASP A 162 -1.48 8.53 1.60
C ASP A 162 -1.86 9.08 2.99
N ILE A 163 -2.72 8.37 3.71
CA ILE A 163 -3.37 8.88 4.91
C ILE A 163 -3.65 7.77 5.93
N VAL A 164 -3.36 8.04 7.19
CA VAL A 164 -3.61 7.12 8.31
C VAL A 164 -4.12 7.87 9.54
N VAL A 165 -4.80 7.15 10.44
CA VAL A 165 -5.35 7.74 11.68
C VAL A 165 -4.69 7.07 12.89
N HIS A 166 -4.17 7.88 13.80
CA HIS A 166 -3.65 7.44 15.08
C HIS A 166 -4.80 7.24 16.11
N PRO A 167 -4.67 6.37 17.13
CA PRO A 167 -5.74 6.12 18.12
C PRO A 167 -6.24 7.36 18.88
N ASP A 168 -5.44 8.42 18.97
CA ASP A 168 -5.86 9.70 19.56
C ASP A 168 -6.79 10.50 18.63
N GLY A 169 -7.11 9.98 17.45
CA GLY A 169 -7.87 10.61 16.38
C GLY A 169 -7.05 11.51 15.46
N GLY A 170 -5.74 11.66 15.72
CA GLY A 170 -4.84 12.45 14.88
C GLY A 170 -4.72 11.89 13.48
N ILE A 171 -4.92 12.73 12.48
CA ILE A 171 -4.90 12.34 11.05
C ILE A 171 -3.53 12.71 10.49
N TRP A 172 -2.82 11.71 9.95
CA TRP A 172 -1.50 11.88 9.38
C TRP A 172 -1.56 11.63 7.88
N PHE A 173 -0.91 12.49 7.09
CA PHE A 173 -0.88 12.34 5.65
C PHE A 173 0.44 12.80 5.05
N THR A 174 0.76 12.27 3.88
CA THR A 174 1.92 12.62 3.07
C THR A 174 1.54 13.57 1.94
N ASP A 175 2.43 14.49 1.56
CA ASP A 175 2.18 15.53 0.55
C ASP A 175 3.33 15.64 -0.46
N PRO A 176 3.55 14.59 -1.30
CA PRO A 176 4.67 14.55 -2.27
C PRO A 176 4.44 15.36 -3.54
N GLY A 177 3.18 15.73 -3.85
CA GLY A 177 2.86 16.56 -4.98
C GLY A 177 2.70 15.86 -6.33
N TYR A 178 2.54 14.54 -6.39
CA TYR A 178 2.38 13.81 -7.66
C TYR A 178 1.21 14.35 -8.50
N GLY A 179 0.08 14.62 -7.89
CA GLY A 179 -1.14 15.10 -8.58
C GLY A 179 -1.03 16.46 -9.25
N ILE A 180 0.06 17.21 -9.03
CA ILE A 180 0.31 18.49 -9.73
C ILE A 180 1.47 18.43 -10.73
N LEU A 181 2.14 17.29 -10.86
CA LEU A 181 3.28 17.12 -11.77
C LEU A 181 2.85 16.62 -13.15
N VAL A 182 1.75 15.89 -13.23
CA VAL A 182 1.22 15.31 -14.47
C VAL A 182 -0.29 15.49 -14.57
N ALA A 183 -0.79 15.71 -15.80
CA ALA A 183 -2.19 16.04 -16.02
C ALA A 183 -3.16 14.85 -15.90
N TYR A 184 -2.66 13.62 -15.83
CA TYR A 184 -3.54 12.44 -15.73
C TYR A 184 -3.84 12.01 -14.29
N GLU A 185 -3.12 12.53 -13.31
CA GLU A 185 -3.37 12.28 -11.87
C GLU A 185 -4.02 13.47 -11.15
N GLY A 186 -4.25 14.56 -11.89
CA GLY A 186 -4.79 15.82 -11.39
C GLY A 186 -4.62 16.90 -12.44
N HIS A 187 -4.32 18.13 -12.02
CA HIS A 187 -4.00 19.23 -12.93
C HIS A 187 -2.59 19.77 -12.68
N LEU A 188 -1.88 20.06 -13.77
CA LEU A 188 -0.55 20.66 -13.69
C LEU A 188 -0.58 21.98 -12.92
N ASP A 189 0.24 22.07 -11.88
CA ASP A 189 0.45 23.28 -11.10
C ASP A 189 1.87 23.29 -10.52
N LYS A 190 2.26 24.40 -9.89
CA LYS A 190 3.58 24.54 -9.27
C LYS A 190 3.49 24.27 -7.77
N PRO A 191 4.45 23.52 -7.20
CA PRO A 191 4.60 23.43 -5.77
C PRO A 191 4.77 24.81 -5.12
N GLN A 192 4.05 25.05 -4.03
CA GLN A 192 4.15 26.30 -3.26
C GLN A 192 4.92 26.09 -1.95
N ILE A 193 5.05 24.85 -1.53
CA ILE A 193 5.70 24.41 -0.31
C ILE A 193 6.60 23.21 -0.61
N LYS A 194 7.51 22.90 0.30
CA LYS A 194 8.32 21.67 0.26
C LYS A 194 7.44 20.46 0.51
N GLU A 195 7.80 19.32 -0.08
CA GLU A 195 7.18 18.04 0.24
C GLU A 195 7.38 17.72 1.73
N ALA A 196 6.33 17.27 2.36
CA ALA A 196 6.33 17.02 3.80
C ALA A 196 5.27 16.01 4.23
N VAL A 197 5.35 15.63 5.50
CA VAL A 197 4.33 14.85 6.20
C VAL A 197 3.69 15.73 7.26
N TYR A 198 2.38 15.67 7.35
CA TYR A 198 1.59 16.51 8.25
C TYR A 198 0.74 15.67 9.18
N ARG A 199 0.39 16.28 10.32
CA ARG A 199 -0.59 15.78 11.28
C ARG A 199 -1.65 16.83 11.55
N ILE A 200 -2.92 16.45 11.47
CA ILE A 200 -4.06 17.28 11.86
C ILE A 200 -4.49 16.84 13.28
N ASP A 201 -4.58 17.79 14.19
CA ASP A 201 -5.10 17.55 15.53
C ASP A 201 -6.62 17.38 15.51
N PRO A 202 -7.18 16.27 16.04
CA PRO A 202 -8.61 15.97 15.89
C PRO A 202 -9.53 16.91 16.69
N LYS A 203 -8.99 17.59 17.71
CA LYS A 203 -9.80 18.46 18.58
C LYS A 203 -9.82 19.91 18.11
N THR A 204 -8.67 20.37 17.60
CA THR A 204 -8.49 21.78 17.25
C THR A 204 -8.51 22.03 15.75
N GLY A 205 -8.38 20.97 14.94
CA GLY A 205 -8.18 21.07 13.48
C GLY A 205 -6.83 21.68 13.09
N LYS A 206 -5.95 21.97 14.08
CA LYS A 206 -4.63 22.51 13.78
C LYS A 206 -3.78 21.49 13.06
N MET A 207 -3.14 21.88 11.98
CA MET A 207 -2.16 21.08 11.27
C MET A 207 -0.76 21.45 11.71
N ASP A 208 0.08 20.44 11.94
CA ASP A 208 1.50 20.57 12.21
C ASP A 208 2.28 19.77 11.15
N MET A 209 3.37 20.32 10.65
CA MET A 209 4.34 19.59 9.83
C MET A 209 5.20 18.73 10.79
N VAL A 210 5.22 17.41 10.56
CA VAL A 210 5.94 16.48 11.44
C VAL A 210 7.32 16.11 10.91
N THR A 211 7.51 16.13 9.58
CA THR A 211 8.84 16.04 8.94
C THR A 211 8.79 16.55 7.51
N ASP A 212 9.91 17.11 7.04
CA ASP A 212 10.17 17.51 5.66
C ASP A 212 11.52 16.97 5.15
N GLU A 213 12.05 15.92 5.78
CA GLU A 213 13.35 15.34 5.42
C GLU A 213 13.29 14.39 4.22
N LEU A 214 12.08 13.97 3.80
CA LEU A 214 11.86 13.06 2.69
C LEU A 214 11.69 13.85 1.38
N HIS A 215 12.16 13.27 0.28
CA HIS A 215 12.06 13.92 -1.04
C HIS A 215 10.67 13.74 -1.67
N LYS A 216 10.10 12.55 -1.57
CA LYS A 216 8.75 12.23 -2.05
C LYS A 216 8.08 11.30 -1.04
N PRO A 217 7.61 11.84 0.11
CA PRO A 217 6.91 11.01 1.10
C PRO A 217 5.64 10.43 0.48
N ASN A 218 5.57 9.10 0.44
CA ASN A 218 4.48 8.34 -0.21
C ASN A 218 3.72 7.52 0.84
N GLY A 219 3.73 6.20 0.77
CA GLY A 219 3.03 5.35 1.71
C GLY A 219 3.42 5.61 3.16
N ILE A 220 2.43 5.62 4.05
CA ILE A 220 2.62 5.84 5.49
C ILE A 220 1.82 4.82 6.30
N CYS A 221 2.43 4.23 7.34
CA CYS A 221 1.70 3.40 8.31
C CYS A 221 2.30 3.49 9.71
N PHE A 222 1.46 3.17 10.71
CA PHE A 222 1.91 2.97 12.09
C PHE A 222 2.29 1.50 12.34
N SER A 223 3.21 1.27 13.31
CA SER A 223 3.34 -0.05 13.93
C SER A 223 2.06 -0.42 14.70
N PRO A 224 1.80 -1.72 14.97
CA PRO A 224 0.58 -2.15 15.68
C PRO A 224 0.41 -1.53 17.07
N ASP A 225 1.52 -1.17 17.72
CA ASP A 225 1.52 -0.50 19.04
C ASP A 225 1.51 1.03 18.96
N TYR A 226 1.47 1.58 17.72
CA TYR A 226 1.46 3.01 17.41
C TYR A 226 2.66 3.81 17.96
N LYS A 227 3.76 3.14 18.29
CA LYS A 227 4.99 3.79 18.75
C LYS A 227 5.98 4.10 17.65
N LYS A 228 5.73 3.58 16.44
CA LYS A 228 6.55 3.83 15.25
C LYS A 228 5.68 4.27 14.08
N VAL A 229 6.29 5.08 13.22
CA VAL A 229 5.75 5.45 11.91
C VAL A 229 6.75 5.02 10.86
N TYR A 230 6.26 4.37 9.80
CA TYR A 230 7.02 4.03 8.61
C TYR A 230 6.55 4.90 7.46
N ILE A 231 7.49 5.44 6.68
CA ILE A 231 7.20 6.32 5.56
C ILE A 231 8.09 5.95 4.39
N CYS A 232 7.50 5.75 3.22
CA CYS A 232 8.22 5.55 1.96
C CYS A 232 8.78 6.87 1.45
N ASP A 233 10.04 6.86 0.98
CA ASP A 233 10.62 7.94 0.18
C ASP A 233 10.81 7.45 -1.26
N THR A 234 10.01 7.99 -2.15
CA THR A 234 10.00 7.63 -3.58
C THR A 234 10.63 8.73 -4.46
N GLY A 235 11.56 9.49 -3.93
CA GLY A 235 12.25 10.59 -4.63
C GLY A 235 12.78 10.21 -6.00
N ALA A 236 13.28 8.98 -6.13
CA ALA A 236 13.83 8.46 -7.38
C ALA A 236 12.80 8.31 -8.54
N THR A 237 11.52 8.54 -8.32
CA THR A 237 10.53 8.60 -9.41
C THR A 237 10.76 9.76 -10.37
N HIS A 238 11.36 10.84 -9.90
CA HIS A 238 11.61 12.05 -10.68
C HIS A 238 13.09 12.39 -10.77
N GLU A 239 13.88 12.00 -9.77
CA GLU A 239 15.32 12.25 -9.71
C GLU A 239 16.03 10.92 -9.39
N PRO A 240 16.59 10.21 -10.39
CA PRO A 240 17.09 8.83 -10.25
C PRO A 240 18.10 8.60 -9.13
N ASP A 241 18.86 9.64 -8.75
CA ASP A 241 19.88 9.57 -7.69
C ASP A 241 19.31 9.75 -6.28
N LEU A 242 18.00 10.07 -6.16
CA LEU A 242 17.34 10.20 -4.88
C LEU A 242 16.96 8.84 -4.26
N PRO A 243 16.61 8.81 -2.96
CA PRO A 243 16.34 7.58 -2.25
C PRO A 243 15.18 6.74 -2.82
N LYS A 244 15.32 5.42 -2.68
CA LYS A 244 14.29 4.38 -2.83
C LYS A 244 14.23 3.63 -1.51
N THR A 245 13.66 4.24 -0.48
CA THR A 245 13.79 3.73 0.88
C THR A 245 12.47 3.79 1.64
N VAL A 246 12.38 3.01 2.70
CA VAL A 246 11.41 3.23 3.77
C VAL A 246 12.16 3.67 5.02
N ARG A 247 11.74 4.75 5.63
CA ARG A 247 12.27 5.23 6.91
C ARG A 247 11.34 4.86 8.04
N VAL A 248 11.90 4.68 9.21
CA VAL A 248 11.16 4.45 10.46
C VAL A 248 11.50 5.53 11.47
N TYR A 249 10.46 5.98 12.16
CA TYR A 249 10.54 6.99 13.21
C TYR A 249 9.93 6.45 14.49
N ASP A 250 10.42 6.90 15.64
CA ASP A 250 9.68 6.78 16.89
C ASP A 250 8.65 7.93 16.98
N THR A 251 7.49 7.66 17.59
CA THR A 251 6.44 8.66 17.77
C THR A 251 5.76 8.54 19.12
N ASP A 252 5.29 9.69 19.62
CA ASP A 252 4.37 9.83 20.77
C ASP A 252 2.91 10.06 20.31
N GLY A 253 2.63 9.86 19.01
CA GLY A 253 1.35 10.16 18.37
C GLY A 253 1.20 11.62 17.90
N LYS A 254 2.19 12.47 18.15
CA LYS A 254 2.17 13.90 17.77
C LYS A 254 3.40 14.34 17.01
N LYS A 255 4.57 13.77 17.31
CA LYS A 255 5.87 14.14 16.75
C LYS A 255 6.61 12.90 16.29
N LEU A 256 7.55 13.10 15.36
CA LEU A 256 8.50 12.11 14.91
C LEU A 256 9.87 12.39 15.52
N THR A 257 10.54 11.33 15.96
CA THR A 257 11.92 11.37 16.48
C THR A 257 12.69 10.15 16.00
N ASN A 258 14.02 10.14 16.20
CA ASN A 258 14.88 8.98 15.95
C ASN A 258 14.74 8.39 14.54
N SER A 259 14.70 9.25 13.50
CA SER A 259 14.67 8.84 12.09
C SER A 259 15.77 7.85 11.75
N LYS A 260 15.42 6.70 11.19
CA LYS A 260 16.35 5.66 10.75
C LYS A 260 15.92 5.09 9.41
N LEU A 261 16.91 4.62 8.63
CA LEU A 261 16.63 3.75 7.50
C LEU A 261 16.02 2.44 8.03
N PHE A 262 14.83 2.08 7.54
CA PHE A 262 14.23 0.78 7.81
C PHE A 262 14.68 -0.24 6.76
N ILE A 263 14.43 0.06 5.49
CA ILE A 263 14.87 -0.75 4.35
C ILE A 263 15.29 0.15 3.18
N ASN A 264 16.19 -0.35 2.35
CA ASN A 264 16.25 -0.02 0.94
C ASN A 264 15.44 -1.08 0.18
N THR A 265 14.97 -0.76 -1.01
CA THR A 265 14.14 -1.66 -1.81
C THR A 265 14.95 -2.59 -2.70
N GLU A 266 16.26 -2.69 -2.48
CA GLU A 266 17.15 -3.51 -3.30
C GLU A 266 17.00 -5.00 -2.97
N ILE A 267 16.78 -5.80 -4.01
CA ILE A 267 16.86 -7.26 -3.95
C ILE A 267 18.03 -7.70 -4.80
N LYS A 268 18.98 -8.39 -4.17
CA LYS A 268 20.20 -8.89 -4.83
C LYS A 268 19.86 -9.68 -6.09
N GLY A 269 20.42 -9.26 -7.22
CA GLY A 269 20.24 -9.89 -8.52
C GLY A 269 18.93 -9.53 -9.25
N LYS A 270 18.08 -8.65 -8.65
CA LYS A 270 16.85 -8.16 -9.26
C LYS A 270 16.88 -6.65 -9.49
N GLY A 271 17.51 -5.90 -8.61
CA GLY A 271 17.55 -4.45 -8.64
C GLY A 271 16.80 -3.81 -7.50
N ALA A 272 16.65 -2.49 -7.57
CA ALA A 272 15.92 -1.67 -6.60
C ALA A 272 14.74 -0.97 -7.27
N GLY A 273 13.54 -1.39 -6.93
CA GLY A 273 12.30 -0.72 -7.30
C GLY A 273 11.92 0.36 -6.28
N LEU A 274 10.66 0.73 -6.26
CA LEU A 274 10.10 1.66 -5.31
C LEU A 274 9.16 0.91 -4.37
N ALA A 275 9.13 1.28 -3.10
CA ALA A 275 8.05 0.95 -2.19
C ALA A 275 7.08 2.13 -2.18
N ASP A 276 5.82 1.87 -2.50
CA ASP A 276 4.77 2.86 -2.67
C ASP A 276 3.85 2.89 -1.44
N GLY A 277 2.66 2.31 -1.48
CA GLY A 277 1.82 2.15 -0.30
C GLY A 277 2.31 1.05 0.64
N ILE A 278 2.18 1.25 1.94
CA ILE A 278 2.63 0.30 2.98
C ILE A 278 1.61 0.12 4.08
N ARG A 279 1.54 -1.10 4.65
CA ARG A 279 0.70 -1.39 5.83
C ARG A 279 1.43 -2.32 6.79
N ALA A 280 1.17 -2.17 8.09
CA ALA A 280 1.69 -3.07 9.12
C ALA A 280 0.66 -4.15 9.45
N ASP A 281 1.11 -5.40 9.60
CA ASP A 281 0.29 -6.47 10.15
C ASP A 281 0.36 -6.51 11.69
N VAL A 282 -0.40 -7.41 12.30
CA VAL A 282 -0.49 -7.54 13.77
C VAL A 282 0.82 -8.00 14.43
N ASP A 283 1.71 -8.65 13.68
CA ASP A 283 3.04 -9.08 14.15
C ASP A 283 4.09 -7.97 13.96
N GLY A 284 3.71 -6.83 13.37
CA GLY A 284 4.58 -5.68 13.10
C GLY A 284 5.39 -5.81 11.81
N ASN A 285 5.09 -6.81 10.97
CA ASN A 285 5.71 -6.86 9.66
C ASN A 285 5.14 -5.75 8.77
N ILE A 286 6.00 -5.18 7.93
CA ILE A 286 5.61 -4.15 6.97
C ILE A 286 5.40 -4.81 5.61
N TRP A 287 4.17 -4.71 5.12
CA TRP A 287 3.77 -5.12 3.79
C TRP A 287 3.86 -3.90 2.89
N ALA A 288 4.68 -3.98 1.85
CA ALA A 288 4.98 -2.87 0.95
C ALA A 288 4.58 -3.23 -0.48
N GLY A 289 3.77 -2.40 -1.11
CA GLY A 289 3.55 -2.43 -2.54
C GLY A 289 4.84 -1.98 -3.23
N CYS A 290 5.39 -2.84 -4.09
CA CYS A 290 6.67 -2.62 -4.74
C CYS A 290 6.59 -2.83 -6.24
N GLY A 291 7.44 -2.12 -6.99
CA GLY A 291 7.43 -2.31 -8.43
C GLY A 291 8.46 -1.51 -9.20
N TRP A 292 8.20 -1.41 -10.52
CA TRP A 292 9.04 -0.79 -11.55
C TRP A 292 10.38 -1.51 -11.79
N VAL A 293 10.42 -2.83 -11.56
CA VAL A 293 11.57 -3.69 -11.88
C VAL A 293 11.19 -4.78 -12.84
N GLY A 294 9.97 -5.33 -12.71
CA GLY A 294 9.45 -6.36 -13.57
C GLY A 294 9.31 -7.74 -12.92
N PRO A 295 9.15 -8.80 -13.74
CA PRO A 295 8.81 -10.14 -13.27
C PRO A 295 9.75 -10.68 -12.19
N GLY A 296 9.15 -11.22 -11.13
CA GLY A 296 9.86 -11.78 -9.98
C GLY A 296 10.32 -10.75 -8.94
N TYR A 297 9.99 -9.48 -9.17
CA TYR A 297 10.14 -8.39 -8.20
C TYR A 297 8.79 -7.73 -7.90
N ASP A 298 8.05 -7.31 -8.94
CA ASP A 298 6.83 -6.52 -8.78
C ASP A 298 5.76 -7.27 -7.99
N GLY A 299 5.11 -6.56 -7.06
CA GLY A 299 4.12 -7.11 -6.17
C GLY A 299 4.23 -6.61 -4.74
N VAL A 300 3.88 -7.44 -3.77
CA VAL A 300 3.96 -7.10 -2.35
C VAL A 300 5.18 -7.74 -1.71
N HIS A 301 6.01 -6.94 -1.06
CA HIS A 301 7.14 -7.42 -0.26
C HIS A 301 6.82 -7.33 1.22
N VAL A 302 7.15 -8.36 1.99
CA VAL A 302 6.86 -8.42 3.42
C VAL A 302 8.15 -8.42 4.21
N PHE A 303 8.34 -7.38 5.01
CA PHE A 303 9.53 -7.16 5.83
C PHE A 303 9.21 -7.36 7.31
N ALA A 304 10.03 -8.15 8.00
CA ALA A 304 9.95 -8.27 9.45
C ALA A 304 10.29 -6.93 10.14
N PRO A 305 9.96 -6.75 11.43
CA PRO A 305 10.22 -5.50 12.17
C PRO A 305 11.71 -5.05 12.19
N ASN A 306 12.62 -5.95 11.93
CA ASN A 306 14.06 -5.66 11.82
C ASN A 306 14.53 -5.32 10.40
N GLY A 307 13.63 -5.27 9.42
CA GLY A 307 13.92 -4.96 8.02
C GLY A 307 14.27 -6.16 7.13
N ASP A 308 14.30 -7.39 7.66
CA ASP A 308 14.55 -8.58 6.84
C ASP A 308 13.35 -8.85 5.91
N LEU A 309 13.62 -9.10 4.63
CA LEU A 309 12.61 -9.57 3.68
C LEU A 309 12.25 -11.04 4.00
N ILE A 310 11.00 -11.30 4.39
CA ILE A 310 10.54 -12.61 4.86
C ILE A 310 9.59 -13.33 3.89
N GLY A 311 9.00 -12.58 2.95
CA GLY A 311 8.11 -13.14 1.94
C GLY A 311 7.77 -12.15 0.85
N MET A 312 7.21 -12.64 -0.24
CA MET A 312 6.75 -11.84 -1.37
C MET A 312 5.46 -12.42 -1.95
N ILE A 313 4.60 -11.56 -2.43
CA ILE A 313 3.46 -11.92 -3.29
C ILE A 313 3.73 -11.29 -4.64
N LEU A 314 4.12 -12.11 -5.61
CA LEU A 314 4.47 -11.62 -6.95
C LEU A 314 3.21 -11.33 -7.75
N LEU A 315 3.17 -10.17 -8.38
CA LEU A 315 2.07 -9.72 -9.22
C LEU A 315 2.56 -9.50 -10.65
N PRO A 316 1.66 -9.54 -11.66
CA PRO A 316 2.04 -9.33 -13.06
C PRO A 316 2.49 -7.90 -13.38
N GLU A 317 2.23 -6.98 -12.48
CA GLU A 317 2.54 -5.56 -12.60
C GLU A 317 2.85 -4.96 -11.23
N THR A 318 3.32 -3.73 -11.22
CA THR A 318 3.61 -2.97 -10.00
C THR A 318 2.41 -2.97 -9.05
N CYS A 319 2.68 -3.19 -7.77
CA CYS A 319 1.71 -2.95 -6.72
C CYS A 319 1.89 -1.52 -6.19
N ALA A 320 0.91 -0.66 -6.44
CA ALA A 320 0.95 0.72 -5.96
C ALA A 320 0.60 0.80 -4.46
N ASN A 321 -0.44 0.09 -4.01
CA ASN A 321 -0.86 0.17 -2.61
C ASN A 321 -1.57 -1.11 -2.17
N LEU A 322 -1.78 -1.26 -0.87
CA LEU A 322 -2.48 -2.40 -0.30
C LEU A 322 -3.22 -2.04 0.99
N CYS A 323 -4.21 -2.84 1.35
CA CYS A 323 -4.83 -2.82 2.67
C CYS A 323 -5.19 -4.23 3.13
N PHE A 324 -5.52 -4.36 4.41
CA PHE A 324 -6.11 -5.57 4.98
C PHE A 324 -7.62 -5.38 5.10
N GLY A 325 -8.39 -6.32 4.56
CA GLY A 325 -9.85 -6.22 4.54
C GLY A 325 -10.53 -7.58 4.55
N GLY A 326 -11.88 -7.55 4.44
CA GLY A 326 -12.71 -8.73 4.48
C GLY A 326 -12.86 -9.36 5.86
N ARG A 327 -13.73 -10.36 5.96
CA ARG A 327 -14.02 -11.07 7.22
C ARG A 327 -12.79 -11.76 7.81
N HIS A 328 -11.84 -12.12 6.97
CA HIS A 328 -10.61 -12.81 7.37
C HIS A 328 -9.37 -11.91 7.36
N LYS A 329 -9.54 -10.58 7.22
CA LYS A 329 -8.45 -9.59 7.17
C LYS A 329 -7.38 -9.96 6.14
N GLN A 330 -7.82 -10.38 4.96
CA GLN A 330 -6.93 -10.74 3.86
C GLN A 330 -6.26 -9.50 3.27
N PRO A 331 -5.02 -9.61 2.76
CA PRO A 331 -4.41 -8.50 2.03
C PRO A 331 -5.09 -8.31 0.67
N VAL A 332 -5.36 -7.06 0.33
CA VAL A 332 -5.79 -6.64 -0.99
C VAL A 332 -4.71 -5.74 -1.55
N ALA A 333 -4.16 -6.09 -2.70
CA ALA A 333 -3.11 -5.35 -3.41
C ALA A 333 -3.69 -4.70 -4.68
N MET A 334 -3.18 -3.51 -5.04
CA MET A 334 -3.58 -2.73 -6.21
C MET A 334 -2.37 -2.25 -7.00
#